data_1423bca4b09777456fe9eb3fa65a1c3e
#
_entry.id   1423bca4b09777456fe9eb3fa65a1c3e
#
_cell.length_a   1.000
_cell.length_b   1.000
_cell.length_c   1.000
_cell.angle_alpha   90.00
_cell.angle_beta   90.00
_cell.angle_gamma   90.00
#
_symmetry.space_group_name_H-M   'P 1'
#
loop_
_entity.id
_entity.type
_entity.pdbx_description
1 polymer ?
#
loop_
_entity_poly.entity_id
_entity_poly.type
_entity_poly.pdbx_seq_one_letter_code
_entity_poly.pdbx_strand_id
1 'polypeptide(L)'
;LELAESFKYAGTVAHQSGLDFETASAALGVLGNAGLKGSHAGTTLPMMLLNMMNPTKKGQEAWDILGISPKDKNGNLRNLTDILSDLHKKQQSMSSGDFTTLINKMFRVTAAPGALALINNVEDVQKTTELNRHSMNLAFDLADEKKNTIQGLWYQMTSAFTETGMQG
;
A
#
# COMPACT_ATOMS: atom_id res chain seq x y z
N LEU A 1 12.88 5.17 10.05
CA LEU A 1 12.56 4.41 11.27
C LEU A 1 11.04 4.25 11.45
N GLU A 2 10.27 5.33 11.38
CA GLU A 2 8.81 5.31 11.58
C GLU A 2 8.08 4.49 10.51
N LEU A 3 8.49 4.55 9.24
CA LEU A 3 7.89 3.78 8.16
C LEU A 3 8.16 2.28 8.33
N ALA A 4 9.38 1.90 8.67
CA ALA A 4 9.74 0.51 8.93
C ALA A 4 8.97 -0.07 10.12
N GLU A 5 8.75 0.72 11.16
CA GLU A 5 7.93 0.33 12.31
C GLU A 5 6.46 0.15 11.89
N SER A 6 5.92 1.07 11.09
CA SER A 6 4.56 0.94 10.55
C SER A 6 4.40 -0.34 9.74
N PHE A 7 5.37 -0.70 8.90
CA PHE A 7 5.36 -1.94 8.12
C PHE A 7 5.40 -3.20 8.97
N LYS A 8 6.07 -3.18 10.10
CA LYS A 8 6.09 -4.32 11.02
C LYS A 8 4.68 -4.74 11.44
N TYR A 9 3.79 -3.77 11.63
CA TYR A 9 2.40 -4.03 12.01
C TYR A 9 1.46 -4.22 10.81
N ALA A 10 1.70 -3.51 9.72
CA ALA A 10 0.80 -3.48 8.56
C ALA A 10 1.08 -4.55 7.51
N GLY A 11 2.33 -5.03 7.41
CA GLY A 11 2.82 -5.80 6.26
C GLY A 11 2.04 -7.09 6.00
N THR A 12 1.72 -7.85 7.04
CA THR A 12 0.99 -9.12 6.89
C THR A 12 -0.42 -8.92 6.33
N VAL A 13 -1.17 -7.97 6.90
CA VAL A 13 -2.56 -7.70 6.46
C VAL A 13 -2.56 -7.08 5.07
N ALA A 14 -1.63 -6.16 4.79
CA ALA A 14 -1.49 -5.56 3.47
C ALA A 14 -1.23 -6.63 2.40
N HIS A 15 -0.30 -7.53 2.65
CA HIS A 15 0.00 -8.63 1.75
C HIS A 15 -1.20 -9.58 1.55
N GLN A 16 -1.87 -9.98 2.62
CA GLN A 16 -3.06 -10.84 2.55
C GLN A 16 -4.23 -10.17 1.82
N SER A 17 -4.31 -8.84 1.89
CA SER A 17 -5.32 -8.05 1.17
C SER A 17 -5.02 -7.87 -0.32
N GLY A 18 -3.87 -8.34 -0.79
CA GLY A 18 -3.41 -8.12 -2.16
C GLY A 18 -2.90 -6.70 -2.42
N LEU A 19 -2.67 -5.91 -1.37
CA LEU A 19 -2.10 -4.57 -1.49
C LEU A 19 -0.60 -4.67 -1.80
N ASP A 20 -0.15 -4.01 -2.87
CA ASP A 20 1.26 -3.98 -3.23
C ASP A 20 2.07 -3.13 -2.23
N PHE A 21 3.36 -3.42 -2.16
CA PHE A 21 4.28 -2.74 -1.25
C PHE A 21 4.34 -1.23 -1.51
N GLU A 22 4.31 -0.84 -2.77
CA GLU A 22 4.42 0.55 -3.21
C GLU A 22 3.21 1.38 -2.75
N THR A 23 2.01 0.82 -2.89
CA THR A 23 0.78 1.46 -2.41
C THR A 23 0.70 1.47 -0.89
N ALA A 24 1.09 0.37 -0.23
CA ALA A 24 1.14 0.30 1.23
C ALA A 24 2.12 1.34 1.80
N SER A 25 3.31 1.46 1.21
CA SER A 25 4.31 2.47 1.61
C SER A 25 3.78 3.88 1.45
N ALA A 26 3.13 4.17 0.32
CA ALA A 26 2.54 5.48 0.05
C ALA A 26 1.45 5.83 1.07
N ALA A 27 0.54 4.89 1.34
CA ALA A 27 -0.53 5.08 2.31
C ALA A 27 0.03 5.32 3.73
N LEU A 28 1.00 4.53 4.17
CA LEU A 28 1.64 4.70 5.48
C LEU A 28 2.38 6.04 5.58
N GLY A 29 3.05 6.47 4.51
CA GLY A 29 3.70 7.77 4.44
C GLY A 29 2.72 8.93 4.57
N VAL A 30 1.59 8.88 3.86
CA VAL A 30 0.53 9.89 3.95
C VAL A 30 -0.12 9.91 5.33
N LEU A 31 -0.38 8.74 5.94
CA LEU A 31 -0.88 8.67 7.32
C LEU A 31 0.11 9.30 8.31
N GLY A 32 1.41 9.03 8.13
CA GLY A 32 2.48 9.63 8.94
C GLY A 32 2.50 11.16 8.83
N ASN A 33 2.37 11.70 7.62
CA ASN A 33 2.30 13.13 7.36
C ASN A 33 1.03 13.78 7.96
N ALA A 34 -0.06 13.01 8.05
CA ALA A 34 -1.30 13.44 8.71
C ALA A 34 -1.25 13.33 10.25
N GLY A 35 -0.09 12.98 10.83
CA GLY A 35 0.10 12.89 12.27
C GLY A 35 -0.10 11.49 12.87
N LEU A 36 -0.48 10.50 12.07
CA LEU A 36 -0.60 9.10 12.49
C LEU A 36 0.74 8.39 12.27
N LYS A 37 1.63 8.45 13.24
CA LYS A 37 3.02 7.98 13.11
C LYS A 37 3.25 6.60 13.72
N GLY A 38 4.27 5.91 13.22
CA GLY A 38 4.76 4.64 13.77
C GLY A 38 3.67 3.58 13.86
N SER A 39 3.45 3.05 15.05
CA SER A 39 2.47 1.99 15.31
C SER A 39 1.02 2.41 15.02
N HIS A 40 0.68 3.70 15.14
CA HIS A 40 -0.66 4.17 14.82
C HIS A 40 -1.00 4.05 13.33
N ALA A 41 -0.10 4.46 12.44
CA ALA A 41 -0.28 4.25 11.00
C ALA A 41 -0.29 2.73 10.69
N GLY A 42 0.62 2.00 11.34
CA GLY A 42 0.77 0.56 11.18
C GLY A 42 -0.42 -0.27 11.63
N THR A 43 -1.26 0.25 12.53
CA THR A 43 -2.50 -0.40 12.96
C THR A 43 -3.72 0.11 12.20
N THR A 44 -3.73 1.37 11.82
CA THR A 44 -4.85 2.01 11.12
C THR A 44 -5.04 1.43 9.72
N LEU A 45 -3.99 1.31 8.92
CA LEU A 45 -4.08 0.77 7.56
C LEU A 45 -4.62 -0.67 7.53
N PRO A 46 -4.09 -1.63 8.33
CA PRO A 46 -4.67 -2.98 8.40
C PRO A 46 -6.13 -3.00 8.82
N MET A 47 -6.53 -2.17 9.78
CA MET A 47 -7.92 -2.09 10.22
C MET A 47 -8.84 -1.58 9.10
N MET A 48 -8.39 -0.60 8.32
CA MET A 48 -9.11 -0.14 7.13
C MET A 48 -9.29 -1.27 6.12
N LEU A 49 -8.22 -1.98 5.78
CA LEU A 49 -8.24 -3.09 4.82
C LEU A 49 -9.18 -4.21 5.29
N LEU A 50 -9.11 -4.60 6.56
CA LEU A 50 -10.00 -5.60 7.14
C LEU A 50 -11.46 -5.18 7.11
N ASN A 51 -11.78 -3.91 7.40
CA ASN A 51 -13.15 -3.39 7.32
C ASN A 51 -13.67 -3.32 5.87
N MET A 52 -12.79 -3.10 4.89
CA MET A 52 -13.14 -3.18 3.47
C MET A 52 -13.42 -4.62 3.03
N MET A 53 -12.60 -5.57 3.49
CA MET A 53 -12.74 -6.99 3.15
C MET A 53 -13.92 -7.65 3.85
N ASN A 54 -14.13 -7.34 5.12
CA ASN A 54 -15.17 -7.91 5.98
C ASN A 54 -15.96 -6.79 6.68
N PRO A 55 -16.79 -6.04 5.95
CA PRO A 55 -17.58 -4.97 6.55
C PRO A 55 -18.60 -5.51 7.55
N THR A 56 -18.85 -4.75 8.61
CA THR A 56 -20.01 -4.98 9.47
C THR A 56 -21.30 -4.70 8.70
N LYS A 57 -22.46 -5.13 9.23
CA LYS A 57 -23.75 -4.81 8.60
C LYS A 57 -23.91 -3.31 8.35
N LYS A 58 -23.62 -2.47 9.35
CA LYS A 58 -23.67 -1.00 9.22
C LYS A 58 -22.63 -0.47 8.21
N GLY A 59 -21.46 -1.10 8.16
CA GLY A 59 -20.43 -0.76 7.17
C GLY A 59 -20.87 -1.10 5.75
N GLN A 60 -21.48 -2.26 5.55
CA GLN A 60 -22.03 -2.65 4.24
C GLN A 60 -23.15 -1.70 3.79
N GLU A 61 -24.08 -1.37 4.68
CA GLU A 61 -25.14 -0.39 4.41
C GLU A 61 -24.55 0.97 3.98
N ALA A 62 -23.44 1.40 4.61
CA ALA A 62 -22.77 2.65 4.25
C ALA A 62 -22.11 2.58 2.85
N TRP A 63 -21.48 1.46 2.49
CA TRP A 63 -20.96 1.23 1.15
C TRP A 63 -22.08 1.26 0.10
N ASP A 64 -23.21 0.63 0.39
CA ASP A 64 -24.38 0.57 -0.49
C ASP A 64 -24.98 1.97 -0.71
N ILE A 65 -25.07 2.79 0.36
CA ILE A 65 -25.54 4.19 0.27
C ILE A 65 -24.63 5.02 -0.66
N LEU A 66 -23.30 4.82 -0.56
CA LEU A 66 -22.36 5.49 -1.43
C LEU A 66 -22.35 4.94 -2.88
N GLY A 67 -22.91 3.75 -3.10
CA GLY A 67 -22.85 3.07 -4.38
C GLY A 67 -21.44 2.65 -4.79
N ILE A 68 -20.57 2.39 -3.80
CA ILE A 68 -19.18 1.97 -4.01
C ILE A 68 -19.01 0.56 -3.47
N SER A 69 -18.37 -0.32 -4.24
CA SER A 69 -17.91 -1.60 -3.74
C SER A 69 -16.40 -1.58 -3.53
N PRO A 70 -15.90 -1.94 -2.34
CA PRO A 70 -14.46 -2.10 -2.11
C PRO A 70 -13.90 -3.37 -2.74
N LYS A 71 -14.77 -4.30 -3.17
CA LYS A 71 -14.42 -5.59 -3.77
C LYS A 71 -14.75 -5.63 -5.25
N ASP A 72 -13.98 -6.40 -5.99
CA ASP A 72 -14.25 -6.76 -7.36
C ASP A 72 -15.29 -7.90 -7.49
N LYS A 73 -15.58 -8.32 -8.72
CA LYS A 73 -16.55 -9.40 -9.01
C LYS A 73 -16.12 -10.77 -8.43
N ASN A 74 -14.82 -10.94 -8.17
CA ASN A 74 -14.25 -12.18 -7.63
C ASN A 74 -14.14 -12.16 -6.09
N GLY A 75 -14.56 -11.07 -5.47
CA GLY A 75 -14.48 -10.90 -4.01
C GLY A 75 -13.12 -10.40 -3.51
N ASN A 76 -12.19 -10.07 -4.40
CA ASN A 76 -10.89 -9.50 -4.05
C ASN A 76 -11.01 -8.01 -3.78
N LEU A 77 -10.15 -7.48 -2.91
CA LEU A 77 -10.06 -6.05 -2.71
C LEU A 77 -9.63 -5.36 -4.01
N ARG A 78 -10.37 -4.33 -4.40
CA ARG A 78 -9.99 -3.46 -5.52
C ARG A 78 -8.72 -2.67 -5.15
N ASN A 79 -8.10 -2.06 -6.15
CA ASN A 79 -6.97 -1.17 -5.91
C ASN A 79 -7.34 -0.08 -4.89
N LEU A 80 -6.53 0.07 -3.85
CA LEU A 80 -6.81 1.02 -2.76
C LEU A 80 -6.94 2.46 -3.27
N THR A 81 -6.09 2.86 -4.22
CA THR A 81 -6.14 4.21 -4.78
C THR A 81 -7.44 4.48 -5.54
N ASP A 82 -8.01 3.47 -6.21
CA ASP A 82 -9.29 3.59 -6.90
C ASP A 82 -10.46 3.73 -5.91
N ILE A 83 -10.44 2.93 -4.83
CA ILE A 83 -11.43 3.02 -3.76
C ILE A 83 -11.39 4.42 -3.11
N LEU A 84 -10.19 4.90 -2.79
CA LEU A 84 -10.00 6.23 -2.20
C LEU A 84 -10.46 7.35 -3.14
N SER A 85 -10.20 7.22 -4.45
CA SER A 85 -10.66 8.17 -5.46
C SER A 85 -12.19 8.21 -5.55
N ASP A 86 -12.84 7.06 -5.53
CA ASP A 86 -14.31 6.99 -5.55
C ASP A 86 -14.91 7.61 -4.28
N LEU A 87 -14.31 7.34 -3.11
CA LEU A 87 -14.71 7.96 -1.86
C LEU A 87 -14.51 9.48 -1.86
N HIS A 88 -13.38 9.96 -2.41
CA HIS A 88 -13.11 11.39 -2.53
C HIS A 88 -14.14 12.11 -3.42
N LYS A 89 -14.53 11.52 -4.55
CA LYS A 89 -15.59 12.03 -5.42
C LYS A 89 -16.92 12.14 -4.69
N LYS A 90 -17.27 11.13 -3.91
CA LYS A 90 -18.51 11.12 -3.11
C LYS A 90 -18.48 12.17 -2.02
N GLN A 91 -17.35 12.36 -1.35
CA GLN A 91 -17.16 13.42 -0.35
C GLN A 91 -17.50 14.80 -0.91
N GLN A 92 -17.11 15.07 -2.15
CA GLN A 92 -17.39 16.37 -2.80
C GLN A 92 -18.87 16.56 -3.18
N SER A 93 -19.65 15.49 -3.25
CA SER A 93 -21.06 15.53 -3.67
C SER A 93 -22.07 15.49 -2.53
N MET A 94 -21.62 15.46 -1.28
CA MET A 94 -22.50 15.39 -0.10
C MET A 94 -22.01 16.27 1.04
N SER A 95 -22.84 16.41 2.09
CA SER A 95 -22.43 17.20 3.25
C SER A 95 -21.29 16.53 4.01
N SER A 96 -20.40 17.32 4.62
CA SER A 96 -19.29 16.80 5.42
C SER A 96 -19.76 15.94 6.61
N GLY A 97 -20.88 16.30 7.22
CA GLY A 97 -21.45 15.54 8.32
C GLY A 97 -21.96 14.17 7.91
N ASP A 98 -22.70 14.10 6.79
CA ASP A 98 -23.21 12.83 6.26
C ASP A 98 -22.07 11.92 5.83
N PHE A 99 -21.08 12.47 5.10
CA PHE A 99 -19.91 11.72 4.68
C PHE A 99 -19.14 11.16 5.86
N THR A 100 -18.82 11.99 6.86
CA THR A 100 -18.11 11.54 8.07
C THR A 100 -18.88 10.46 8.83
N THR A 101 -20.20 10.57 8.89
CA THR A 101 -21.06 9.55 9.49
C THR A 101 -20.94 8.21 8.77
N LEU A 102 -20.95 8.20 7.44
CA LEU A 102 -20.78 6.98 6.65
C LEU A 102 -19.37 6.39 6.82
N ILE A 103 -18.33 7.23 6.79
CA ILE A 103 -16.94 6.80 7.03
C ILE A 103 -16.79 6.14 8.41
N ASN A 104 -17.40 6.70 9.45
CA ASN A 104 -17.40 6.10 10.79
C ASN A 104 -18.11 4.74 10.83
N LYS A 105 -19.18 4.56 10.08
CA LYS A 105 -19.87 3.26 9.95
C LYS A 105 -19.00 2.22 9.21
N MET A 106 -18.28 2.64 8.18
CA MET A 106 -17.44 1.77 7.36
C MET A 106 -16.17 1.35 8.10
N PHE A 107 -15.46 2.30 8.70
CA PHE A 107 -14.10 2.08 9.25
C PHE A 107 -14.06 2.10 10.79
N ARG A 108 -15.17 2.33 11.46
CA ARG A 108 -15.27 2.53 12.90
C ARG A 108 -14.47 3.75 13.36
N VAL A 109 -14.70 4.17 14.59
CA VAL A 109 -14.07 5.37 15.18
C VAL A 109 -12.54 5.29 15.20
N THR A 110 -11.98 4.10 15.33
CA THR A 110 -10.53 3.89 15.44
C THR A 110 -9.78 4.07 14.10
N ALA A 111 -10.36 3.65 13.00
CA ALA A 111 -9.72 3.74 11.68
C ALA A 111 -10.28 4.89 10.81
N ALA A 112 -11.42 5.45 11.16
CA ALA A 112 -12.05 6.53 10.39
C ALA A 112 -11.18 7.78 10.22
N PRO A 113 -10.43 8.28 11.21
CA PRO A 113 -9.52 9.41 11.02
C PRO A 113 -8.45 9.14 9.97
N GLY A 114 -7.88 7.94 9.96
CA GLY A 114 -6.91 7.54 8.94
C GLY A 114 -7.53 7.39 7.56
N ALA A 115 -8.74 6.84 7.48
CA ALA A 115 -9.49 6.75 6.22
C ALA A 115 -9.74 8.14 5.64
N LEU A 116 -10.19 9.09 6.44
CA LEU A 116 -10.38 10.48 6.02
C LEU A 116 -9.07 11.14 5.58
N ALA A 117 -7.97 10.88 6.29
CA ALA A 117 -6.66 11.39 5.92
C ALA A 117 -6.22 10.89 4.53
N LEU A 118 -6.40 9.60 4.24
CA LEU A 118 -6.08 9.01 2.93
C LEU A 118 -7.01 9.53 1.83
N ILE A 119 -8.31 9.64 2.11
CA ILE A 119 -9.30 10.15 1.14
C ILE A 119 -8.99 11.61 0.78
N ASN A 120 -8.69 12.45 1.78
CA ASN A 120 -8.38 13.86 1.56
C ASN A 120 -7.04 14.07 0.84
N ASN A 121 -6.14 13.11 0.91
CA ASN A 121 -4.82 13.16 0.29
C ASN A 121 -4.63 12.05 -0.77
N VAL A 122 -5.70 11.65 -1.45
CA VAL A 122 -5.66 10.56 -2.43
C VAL A 122 -4.67 10.81 -3.57
N GLU A 123 -4.53 12.06 -4.01
CA GLU A 123 -3.56 12.44 -5.05
C GLU A 123 -2.12 12.20 -4.58
N ASP A 124 -1.81 12.51 -3.32
CA ASP A 124 -0.49 12.24 -2.74
C ASP A 124 -0.23 10.73 -2.62
N VAL A 125 -1.26 9.95 -2.26
CA VAL A 125 -1.15 8.48 -2.25
C VAL A 125 -0.83 7.96 -3.65
N GLN A 126 -1.55 8.41 -4.68
CA GLN A 126 -1.34 8.01 -6.07
C GLN A 126 0.06 8.41 -6.56
N LYS A 127 0.43 9.66 -6.38
CA LYS A 127 1.73 10.18 -6.79
C LYS A 127 2.89 9.45 -6.12
N THR A 128 2.80 9.23 -4.81
CA THR A 128 3.83 8.52 -4.05
C THR A 128 3.90 7.05 -4.45
N THR A 129 2.76 6.40 -4.72
CA THR A 129 2.72 5.03 -5.25
C THR A 129 3.48 4.92 -6.57
N GLU A 130 3.26 5.83 -7.51
CA GLU A 130 3.98 5.84 -8.79
C GLU A 130 5.48 6.09 -8.63
N LEU A 131 5.86 7.01 -7.75
CA LEU A 131 7.27 7.27 -7.43
C LEU A 131 7.93 6.03 -6.81
N ASN A 132 7.25 5.34 -5.91
CA ASN A 132 7.74 4.12 -5.30
C ASN A 132 7.94 3.00 -6.34
N ARG A 133 6.99 2.82 -7.26
CA ARG A 133 7.11 1.85 -8.36
C ARG A 133 8.32 2.15 -9.24
N HIS A 134 8.47 3.40 -9.64
CA HIS A 134 9.62 3.80 -10.46
C HIS A 134 10.95 3.54 -9.75
N SER A 135 11.04 3.91 -8.48
CA SER A 135 12.26 3.71 -7.66
C SER A 135 12.57 2.22 -7.44
N MET A 136 11.56 1.39 -7.22
CA MET A 136 11.75 -0.05 -7.09
C MET A 136 12.19 -0.70 -8.40
N ASN A 137 11.59 -0.35 -9.52
CA ASN A 137 11.99 -0.86 -10.82
C ASN A 137 13.45 -0.49 -11.12
N LEU A 138 13.84 0.77 -10.88
CA LEU A 138 15.22 1.20 -11.02
C LEU A 138 16.18 0.43 -10.10
N ALA A 139 15.80 0.18 -8.86
CA ALA A 139 16.59 -0.59 -7.91
C ALA A 139 16.77 -2.05 -8.36
N PHE A 140 15.73 -2.68 -8.90
CA PHE A 140 15.81 -4.04 -9.46
C PHE A 140 16.69 -4.08 -10.71
N ASP A 141 16.55 -3.13 -11.63
CA ASP A 141 17.38 -3.04 -12.82
C ASP A 141 18.88 -2.89 -12.46
N LEU A 142 19.18 -2.03 -11.49
CA LEU A 142 20.55 -1.87 -10.97
C LEU A 142 21.06 -3.11 -10.24
N ALA A 143 20.22 -3.82 -9.50
CA ALA A 143 20.58 -5.05 -8.81
C ALA A 143 20.86 -6.19 -9.81
N ASP A 144 20.05 -6.33 -10.85
CA ASP A 144 20.25 -7.32 -11.90
C ASP A 144 21.54 -7.02 -12.71
N GLU A 145 21.81 -5.76 -13.03
CA GLU A 145 23.05 -5.35 -13.68
C GLU A 145 24.26 -5.70 -12.83
N LYS A 146 24.25 -5.39 -11.52
CA LYS A 146 25.33 -5.76 -10.59
C LYS A 146 25.50 -7.26 -10.47
N LYS A 147 24.42 -8.02 -10.39
CA LYS A 147 24.45 -9.48 -10.32
C LYS A 147 25.08 -10.08 -11.57
N ASN A 148 24.69 -9.59 -12.75
CA ASN A 148 25.26 -10.03 -14.02
C ASN A 148 26.75 -9.71 -14.11
N THR A 149 27.18 -8.54 -13.63
CA THR A 149 28.58 -8.14 -13.57
C THR A 149 29.40 -9.03 -12.63
N ILE A 150 28.87 -9.33 -11.45
CA ILE A 150 29.52 -10.22 -10.47
C ILE A 150 29.61 -11.64 -11.01
N GLN A 151 28.56 -12.16 -11.64
CA GLN A 151 28.58 -13.48 -12.29
C GLN A 151 29.60 -13.55 -13.42
N GLY A 152 29.69 -12.50 -14.22
CA GLY A 152 30.67 -12.39 -15.29
C GLY A 152 32.11 -12.41 -14.77
N LEU A 153 32.40 -11.65 -13.73
CA LEU A 153 33.69 -11.63 -13.05
C LEU A 153 34.04 -13.01 -12.43
N TRP A 154 33.06 -13.63 -11.79
CA TRP A 154 33.23 -14.96 -11.20
C TRP A 154 33.56 -16.01 -12.30
N TYR A 155 32.87 -15.96 -13.43
CA TYR A 155 33.14 -16.85 -14.57
C TYR A 155 34.53 -16.64 -15.14
N GLN A 156 35.00 -15.40 -15.31
CA GLN A 156 36.35 -15.08 -15.77
C GLN A 156 37.41 -15.60 -14.80
N MET A 157 37.20 -15.45 -13.51
CA MET A 157 38.12 -15.96 -12.48
C MET A 157 38.22 -17.49 -12.50
N THR A 158 37.11 -18.19 -12.58
CA THR A 158 37.10 -19.66 -12.63
C THR A 158 37.72 -20.21 -13.91
N SER A 159 37.52 -19.54 -15.05
CA SER A 159 38.18 -19.91 -16.32
C SER A 159 39.70 -19.74 -16.24
N ALA A 160 40.19 -18.65 -15.67
CA ALA A 160 41.61 -18.42 -15.48
C ALA A 160 42.25 -19.47 -14.54
N PHE A 161 41.55 -19.88 -13.48
CA PHE A 161 42.02 -20.96 -12.59
C PHE A 161 42.09 -22.31 -13.27
N THR A 162 41.14 -22.61 -14.16
CA THR A 162 41.09 -23.88 -14.88
C THR A 162 42.22 -23.98 -15.91
N GLU A 163 42.53 -22.90 -16.62
CA GLU A 163 43.67 -22.85 -17.55
C GLU A 163 45.01 -23.00 -16.82
N THR A 164 45.18 -22.35 -15.69
CA THR A 164 46.42 -22.46 -14.89
C THR A 164 46.58 -23.84 -14.25
N GLY A 165 45.48 -24.51 -13.90
CA GLY A 165 45.48 -25.87 -13.34
C GLY A 165 45.79 -26.97 -14.35
N MET A 166 45.62 -26.73 -15.65
CA MET A 166 45.95 -27.68 -16.72
C MET A 166 47.41 -27.58 -17.17
N GLN A 167 48.15 -26.58 -16.78
CA GLN A 167 49.56 -26.40 -17.10
C GLN A 167 50.54 -26.85 -16.00
N GLY A 168 50.05 -27.36 -14.92
CA GLY A 168 50.78 -27.96 -13.80
C GLY A 168 50.72 -29.52 -13.86
#